data_a9f3dd9e50f1e2e2e9f598f3c3895721
#
_entry.id   a9f3dd9e50f1e2e2e9f598f3c3895721
#
_cell.length_a   1.000
_cell.length_b   1.000
_cell.length_c   1.000
_cell.angle_alpha   90.00
_cell.angle_beta   90.00
_cell.angle_gamma   90.00
#
_symmetry.space_group_name_H-M   'P 1'
#
loop_
_entity.id
_entity.type
_entity.pdbx_description
1 polymer ?
#
loop_
_entity_poly.entity_id
_entity_poly.type
_entity_poly.pdbx_seq_one_letter_code
_entity_poly.pdbx_strand_id
1 'polypeptide(L)'
;MKTTTGKAKTSNNNANSGFKYHPDRARPKIHQRAAEIQAFATIAKLPNGLGEKVCQASVERLNQILADTMSLRDLYKKHHWQVSGKTFYQLHLLFDKHFEEQAEVVDQIAERIQALGGLSYAMAADVAENTNIPRPPKGREEVPVQISRLLTAHEIILQGARAAARKAAEMGDDGTNDLLVSNVLRTNEMQVWFLAEHVV
;
A
#
# COMPACT_ATOMS: atom_id res chain seq x y z
N MET A 1 0.48 -72.73 -26.22
CA MET A 1 1.11 -72.38 -24.95
C MET A 1 0.81 -70.89 -24.68
N LYS A 2 -0.08 -70.59 -23.73
CA LYS A 2 -0.43 -69.21 -23.33
C LYS A 2 0.29 -68.93 -22.01
N THR A 3 1.18 -67.98 -22.01
CA THR A 3 1.85 -67.44 -20.83
C THR A 3 1.11 -66.23 -20.32
N THR A 4 0.45 -66.37 -19.20
CA THR A 4 -0.19 -65.29 -18.44
C THR A 4 0.84 -64.58 -17.52
N THR A 5 1.14 -63.32 -17.79
CA THR A 5 1.92 -62.50 -16.88
C THR A 5 0.99 -61.81 -15.90
N GLY A 6 1.11 -62.19 -14.64
CA GLY A 6 0.39 -61.55 -13.53
C GLY A 6 0.96 -60.16 -13.22
N LYS A 7 0.09 -59.13 -13.21
CA LYS A 7 0.42 -57.80 -12.70
C LYS A 7 0.28 -57.82 -11.16
N ALA A 8 1.38 -57.58 -10.47
CA ALA A 8 1.38 -57.33 -9.04
C ALA A 8 0.70 -55.98 -8.75
N LYS A 9 -0.35 -56.01 -7.94
CA LYS A 9 -0.96 -54.79 -7.37
C LYS A 9 -0.12 -54.35 -6.17
N THR A 10 0.62 -53.27 -6.34
CA THR A 10 1.21 -52.56 -5.21
C THR A 10 0.10 -51.74 -4.51
N SER A 11 -0.29 -52.22 -3.34
CA SER A 11 -1.17 -51.47 -2.44
C SER A 11 -0.35 -50.35 -1.76
N ASN A 12 -0.47 -49.13 -2.24
CA ASN A 12 -0.01 -47.96 -1.52
C ASN A 12 -1.01 -47.66 -0.40
N ASN A 13 -0.80 -48.23 0.76
CA ASN A 13 -1.41 -47.79 2.02
C ASN A 13 -0.67 -46.52 2.51
N ASN A 14 -0.94 -45.37 1.89
CA ASN A 14 -0.67 -44.09 2.50
C ASN A 14 -1.90 -43.76 3.36
N ALA A 15 -1.85 -44.20 4.62
CA ALA A 15 -2.75 -43.70 5.66
C ALA A 15 -2.35 -42.27 6.00
N ASN A 16 -2.70 -41.36 5.09
CA ASN A 16 -2.68 -39.92 5.39
C ASN A 16 -3.93 -39.64 6.23
N SER A 17 -3.76 -39.62 7.57
CA SER A 17 -4.78 -39.17 8.52
C SER A 17 -4.94 -37.63 8.37
N GLY A 18 -5.12 -37.19 7.14
CA GLY A 18 -5.38 -35.80 6.79
C GLY A 18 -6.72 -35.39 7.38
N PHE A 19 -6.69 -34.37 8.19
CA PHE A 19 -7.87 -33.61 8.62
C PHE A 19 -8.76 -33.37 7.40
N LYS A 20 -9.89 -34.07 7.32
CA LYS A 20 -10.88 -33.89 6.27
C LYS A 20 -11.61 -32.57 6.54
N TYR A 21 -11.19 -31.54 5.85
CA TYR A 21 -11.87 -30.26 5.88
C TYR A 21 -13.28 -30.40 5.26
N HIS A 22 -14.30 -30.04 6.05
CA HIS A 22 -15.70 -30.00 5.62
C HIS A 22 -16.15 -28.53 5.58
N PRO A 23 -16.13 -27.86 4.42
CA PRO A 23 -16.48 -26.43 4.30
C PRO A 23 -17.87 -26.11 4.86
N ASP A 24 -18.84 -27.03 4.67
CA ASP A 24 -20.21 -26.82 5.15
C ASP A 24 -20.37 -26.89 6.67
N ARG A 25 -19.37 -27.43 7.38
CA ARG A 25 -19.36 -27.55 8.85
C ARG A 25 -18.43 -26.57 9.54
N ALA A 26 -17.60 -25.86 8.80
CA ALA A 26 -16.69 -24.88 9.37
C ALA A 26 -17.44 -23.69 9.98
N ARG A 27 -17.04 -23.29 11.19
CA ARG A 27 -17.52 -22.06 11.86
C ARG A 27 -16.32 -21.30 12.40
N PRO A 28 -15.98 -20.12 11.82
CA PRO A 28 -16.66 -19.47 10.70
C PRO A 28 -16.55 -20.29 9.41
N LYS A 29 -17.50 -20.14 8.49
CA LYS A 29 -17.44 -20.78 7.16
C LYS A 29 -16.26 -20.21 6.37
N ILE A 30 -15.41 -21.06 5.81
CA ILE A 30 -14.28 -20.68 4.99
C ILE A 30 -14.48 -21.10 3.53
N HIS A 31 -13.63 -20.58 2.62
CA HIS A 31 -13.74 -20.80 1.16
C HIS A 31 -15.05 -20.28 0.52
N GLN A 32 -15.71 -19.34 1.17
CA GLN A 32 -16.86 -18.66 0.56
C GLN A 32 -16.42 -17.78 -0.60
N ARG A 33 -17.26 -17.72 -1.63
CA ARG A 33 -17.13 -16.83 -2.79
C ARG A 33 -18.49 -16.16 -3.01
N ALA A 34 -18.44 -14.87 -3.36
CA ALA A 34 -19.60 -14.08 -3.71
C ALA A 34 -19.21 -13.04 -4.76
N ALA A 35 -20.20 -12.43 -5.42
CA ALA A 35 -19.96 -11.25 -6.24
C ALA A 35 -19.60 -10.05 -5.36
N GLU A 36 -18.83 -9.11 -5.93
CA GLU A 36 -18.59 -7.81 -5.30
C GLU A 36 -19.90 -7.04 -5.15
N ILE A 37 -20.11 -6.41 -4.02
CA ILE A 37 -21.27 -5.56 -3.76
C ILE A 37 -21.06 -4.09 -4.19
N GLN A 38 -19.82 -3.71 -4.44
CA GLN A 38 -19.39 -2.43 -5.02
C GLN A 38 -18.17 -2.70 -5.90
N ALA A 39 -18.22 -2.29 -7.16
CA ALA A 39 -17.08 -2.38 -8.06
C ALA A 39 -16.05 -1.28 -7.75
N PHE A 40 -14.75 -1.59 -7.95
CA PHE A 40 -13.70 -0.58 -7.84
C PHE A 40 -13.97 0.60 -8.80
N ALA A 41 -13.50 1.81 -8.43
CA ALA A 41 -13.73 3.06 -9.15
C ALA A 41 -15.21 3.52 -9.23
N THR A 42 -16.09 2.98 -8.38
CA THR A 42 -17.45 3.49 -8.20
C THR A 42 -17.60 4.21 -6.86
N ILE A 43 -18.60 5.08 -6.74
CA ILE A 43 -18.91 5.82 -5.52
C ILE A 43 -20.23 5.32 -4.94
N ALA A 44 -20.21 4.81 -3.73
CA ALA A 44 -21.40 4.59 -2.93
C ALA A 44 -21.90 5.93 -2.39
N LYS A 45 -23.19 6.22 -2.58
CA LYS A 45 -23.76 7.48 -2.11
C LYS A 45 -23.86 7.49 -0.58
N LEU A 46 -23.09 8.37 0.05
CA LEU A 46 -23.11 8.63 1.48
C LEU A 46 -23.69 10.04 1.78
N PRO A 47 -24.34 10.24 2.92
CA PRO A 47 -24.88 11.55 3.31
C PRO A 47 -23.79 12.47 3.89
N ASN A 48 -22.68 12.69 3.14
CA ASN A 48 -21.53 13.48 3.54
C ASN A 48 -21.58 14.95 3.11
N GLY A 49 -22.66 15.38 2.45
CA GLY A 49 -22.85 16.75 1.99
C GLY A 49 -22.15 17.10 0.66
N LEU A 50 -21.37 16.18 0.07
CA LEU A 50 -20.67 16.41 -1.20
C LEU A 50 -21.41 15.80 -2.39
N GLY A 51 -21.26 16.43 -3.56
CA GLY A 51 -21.77 15.88 -4.81
C GLY A 51 -20.92 14.68 -5.29
N GLU A 52 -21.57 13.71 -5.95
CA GLU A 52 -20.91 12.49 -6.46
C GLU A 52 -19.66 12.78 -7.31
N LYS A 53 -19.72 13.79 -8.19
CA LYS A 53 -18.58 14.18 -9.03
C LYS A 53 -17.38 14.70 -8.20
N VAL A 54 -17.64 15.35 -7.08
CA VAL A 54 -16.60 15.81 -6.15
C VAL A 54 -15.96 14.60 -5.47
N CYS A 55 -16.80 13.69 -4.94
CA CYS A 55 -16.30 12.46 -4.32
C CYS A 55 -15.45 11.63 -5.29
N GLN A 56 -15.94 11.42 -6.52
CA GLN A 56 -15.21 10.68 -7.55
C GLN A 56 -13.85 11.29 -7.85
N ALA A 57 -13.78 12.60 -8.07
CA ALA A 57 -12.54 13.30 -8.39
C ALA A 57 -11.54 13.31 -7.23
N SER A 58 -12.02 13.36 -5.99
CA SER A 58 -11.16 13.26 -4.80
C SER A 58 -10.65 11.83 -4.60
N VAL A 59 -11.52 10.82 -4.74
CA VAL A 59 -11.16 9.39 -4.61
C VAL A 59 -10.08 8.98 -5.61
N GLU A 60 -10.21 9.39 -6.87
CA GLU A 60 -9.19 9.08 -7.90
C GLU A 60 -7.81 9.63 -7.52
N ARG A 61 -7.74 10.89 -7.08
CA ARG A 61 -6.47 11.51 -6.68
C ARG A 61 -5.91 10.92 -5.39
N LEU A 62 -6.77 10.66 -4.43
CA LEU A 62 -6.37 10.04 -3.17
C LEU A 62 -5.83 8.62 -3.38
N ASN A 63 -6.42 7.83 -4.27
CA ASN A 63 -5.89 6.49 -4.60
C ASN A 63 -4.51 6.55 -5.24
N GLN A 64 -4.22 7.54 -6.09
CA GLN A 64 -2.86 7.72 -6.62
C GLN A 64 -1.87 8.05 -5.50
N ILE A 65 -2.22 9.01 -4.63
CA ILE A 65 -1.36 9.39 -3.49
C ILE A 65 -1.21 8.22 -2.52
N LEU A 66 -2.27 7.43 -2.31
CA LEU A 66 -2.24 6.23 -1.47
C LEU A 66 -1.24 5.19 -2.01
N ALA A 67 -1.29 4.87 -3.30
CA ALA A 67 -0.37 3.93 -3.92
C ALA A 67 1.10 4.40 -3.80
N ASP A 68 1.34 5.69 -4.02
CA ASP A 68 2.68 6.28 -3.88
C ASP A 68 3.13 6.29 -2.40
N THR A 69 2.26 6.62 -1.45
CA THR A 69 2.56 6.62 -0.01
C THR A 69 2.83 5.21 0.52
N MET A 70 2.06 4.19 0.08
CA MET A 70 2.33 2.79 0.41
C MET A 70 3.68 2.33 -0.12
N SER A 71 4.03 2.74 -1.34
CA SER A 71 5.35 2.44 -1.94
C SER A 71 6.49 3.11 -1.18
N LEU A 72 6.33 4.38 -0.77
CA LEU A 72 7.32 5.09 0.06
C LEU A 72 7.48 4.43 1.44
N ARG A 73 6.37 4.09 2.10
CA ARG A 73 6.38 3.36 3.38
C ARG A 73 7.21 2.09 3.27
N ASP A 74 6.96 1.27 2.26
CA ASP A 74 7.66 0.01 2.08
C ASP A 74 9.12 0.22 1.66
N LEU A 75 9.43 1.31 0.94
CA LEU A 75 10.79 1.72 0.61
C LEU A 75 11.60 2.09 1.86
N TYR A 76 10.99 2.78 2.83
CA TYR A 76 11.60 3.03 4.13
C TYR A 76 11.93 1.73 4.86
N LYS A 77 11.01 0.78 4.92
CA LYS A 77 11.26 -0.50 5.59
C LYS A 77 12.34 -1.33 4.87
N LYS A 78 12.36 -1.30 3.53
CA LYS A 78 13.47 -1.90 2.75
C LYS A 78 14.81 -1.29 3.14
N HIS A 79 14.92 0.03 3.19
CA HIS A 79 16.17 0.71 3.53
C HIS A 79 16.55 0.55 5.00
N HIS A 80 15.58 0.53 5.92
CA HIS A 80 15.78 0.18 7.33
C HIS A 80 16.49 -1.18 7.49
N TRP A 81 16.05 -2.21 6.74
CA TRP A 81 16.73 -3.52 6.79
C TRP A 81 18.07 -3.55 6.07
N GLN A 82 18.31 -2.70 5.10
CA GLN A 82 19.46 -2.77 4.21
C GLN A 82 20.51 -1.70 4.44
N VAL A 83 20.26 -0.68 5.25
CA VAL A 83 21.23 0.35 5.59
C VAL A 83 22.46 -0.26 6.27
N SER A 84 23.65 0.29 6.01
CA SER A 84 24.92 -0.18 6.56
C SER A 84 25.97 0.93 6.58
N GLY A 85 27.08 0.70 7.26
CA GLY A 85 28.21 1.63 7.31
C GLY A 85 28.19 2.52 8.56
N LYS A 86 28.90 3.64 8.49
CA LYS A 86 29.19 4.51 9.65
C LYS A 86 27.94 5.14 10.28
N THR A 87 26.91 5.39 9.46
CA THR A 87 25.64 6.00 9.87
C THR A 87 24.54 4.96 10.07
N PHE A 88 24.88 3.67 10.19
CA PHE A 88 23.92 2.58 10.28
C PHE A 88 22.86 2.81 11.36
N TYR A 89 23.30 3.03 12.60
CA TYR A 89 22.38 3.06 13.73
C TYR A 89 21.38 4.22 13.62
N GLN A 90 21.86 5.41 13.30
CA GLN A 90 21.01 6.61 13.18
C GLN A 90 20.00 6.47 12.07
N LEU A 91 20.43 6.03 10.88
CA LEU A 91 19.53 5.87 9.73
C LEU A 91 18.59 4.68 9.88
N HIS A 92 19.03 3.60 10.52
CA HIS A 92 18.18 2.45 10.84
C HIS A 92 16.97 2.89 11.70
N LEU A 93 17.20 3.68 12.75
CA LEU A 93 16.16 4.21 13.59
C LEU A 93 15.30 5.26 12.89
N LEU A 94 15.92 6.16 12.12
CA LEU A 94 15.21 7.19 11.38
C LEU A 94 14.26 6.60 10.34
N PHE A 95 14.73 5.62 9.57
CA PHE A 95 13.91 4.96 8.55
C PHE A 95 12.73 4.18 9.17
N ASP A 96 12.92 3.60 10.34
CA ASP A 96 11.83 2.92 11.06
C ASP A 96 10.77 3.92 11.55
N LYS A 97 11.22 5.02 12.16
CA LYS A 97 10.32 6.13 12.55
C LYS A 97 9.51 6.66 11.37
N HIS A 98 10.17 6.92 10.25
CA HIS A 98 9.49 7.43 9.05
C HIS A 98 8.53 6.39 8.44
N PHE A 99 8.85 5.10 8.52
CA PHE A 99 7.94 4.01 8.14
C PHE A 99 6.65 4.05 8.95
N GLU A 100 6.74 4.20 10.27
CA GLU A 100 5.58 4.28 11.16
C GLU A 100 4.72 5.50 10.86
N GLU A 101 5.33 6.67 10.69
CA GLU A 101 4.63 7.91 10.30
C GLU A 101 3.93 7.77 8.94
N GLN A 102 4.57 7.15 7.94
CA GLN A 102 3.95 6.89 6.65
C GLN A 102 2.81 5.86 6.74
N ALA A 103 2.87 4.89 7.66
CA ALA A 103 1.78 3.95 7.89
C ALA A 103 0.52 4.66 8.41
N GLU A 104 0.66 5.65 9.30
CA GLU A 104 -0.44 6.49 9.75
C GLU A 104 -1.05 7.32 8.60
N VAL A 105 -0.20 7.89 7.75
CA VAL A 105 -0.65 8.67 6.58
C VAL A 105 -1.41 7.77 5.58
N VAL A 106 -0.94 6.54 5.34
CA VAL A 106 -1.62 5.53 4.51
C VAL A 106 -3.03 5.27 5.01
N ASP A 107 -3.18 5.02 6.32
CA ASP A 107 -4.47 4.72 6.94
C ASP A 107 -5.45 5.89 6.79
N GLN A 108 -5.01 7.10 7.11
CA GLN A 108 -5.81 8.32 6.99
C GLN A 108 -6.30 8.58 5.56
N ILE A 109 -5.44 8.36 4.54
CA ILE A 109 -5.82 8.51 3.13
C ILE A 109 -6.85 7.44 2.76
N ALA A 110 -6.62 6.18 3.13
CA ALA A 110 -7.52 5.07 2.84
C ALA A 110 -8.89 5.27 3.48
N GLU A 111 -8.97 5.68 4.75
CA GLU A 111 -10.21 6.00 5.45
C GLU A 111 -10.94 7.20 4.83
N ARG A 112 -10.20 8.23 4.37
CA ARG A 112 -10.82 9.35 3.66
C ARG A 112 -11.49 8.90 2.36
N ILE A 113 -10.87 8.00 1.61
CA ILE A 113 -11.46 7.41 0.39
C ILE A 113 -12.78 6.71 0.74
N GLN A 114 -12.82 5.91 1.82
CA GLN A 114 -14.03 5.24 2.28
C GLN A 114 -15.12 6.25 2.70
N ALA A 115 -14.74 7.30 3.42
CA ALA A 115 -15.67 8.35 3.85
C ALA A 115 -16.28 9.14 2.67
N LEU A 116 -15.61 9.14 1.52
CA LEU A 116 -16.13 9.70 0.27
C LEU A 116 -17.02 8.70 -0.51
N GLY A 117 -17.15 7.46 -0.04
CA GLY A 117 -17.91 6.39 -0.68
C GLY A 117 -17.13 5.63 -1.75
N GLY A 118 -15.83 5.86 -1.87
CA GLY A 118 -14.93 5.13 -2.78
C GLY A 118 -14.38 3.84 -2.18
N LEU A 119 -13.53 3.16 -2.94
CA LEU A 119 -12.73 2.03 -2.49
C LEU A 119 -11.25 2.36 -2.64
N SER A 120 -10.48 2.11 -1.58
CA SER A 120 -9.03 2.32 -1.56
C SER A 120 -8.28 1.14 -2.15
N TYR A 121 -7.13 1.39 -2.81
CA TYR A 121 -6.14 0.34 -3.04
C TYR A 121 -5.70 -0.26 -1.69
N ALA A 122 -5.54 -1.58 -1.66
CA ALA A 122 -5.17 -2.28 -0.43
C ALA A 122 -4.10 -3.37 -0.63
N MET A 123 -4.08 -3.99 -1.80
CA MET A 123 -3.19 -5.13 -2.06
C MET A 123 -1.91 -4.69 -2.74
N ALA A 124 -0.79 -5.37 -2.42
CA ALA A 124 0.53 -5.05 -2.97
C ALA A 124 0.58 -5.09 -4.50
N ALA A 125 -0.22 -5.94 -5.15
CA ALA A 125 -0.32 -6.00 -6.61
C ALA A 125 -0.89 -4.70 -7.18
N ASP A 126 -2.03 -4.23 -6.61
CA ASP A 126 -2.68 -2.99 -7.04
C ASP A 126 -1.76 -1.77 -6.85
N VAL A 127 -1.04 -1.73 -5.72
CA VAL A 127 -0.05 -0.68 -5.44
C VAL A 127 1.08 -0.70 -6.47
N ALA A 128 1.63 -1.87 -6.78
CA ALA A 128 2.74 -2.01 -7.72
C ALA A 128 2.36 -1.63 -9.16
N GLU A 129 1.10 -1.80 -9.54
CA GLU A 129 0.58 -1.43 -10.86
C GLU A 129 0.28 0.07 -11.00
N ASN A 130 0.02 0.76 -9.89
CA ASN A 130 -0.49 2.13 -9.90
C ASN A 130 0.47 3.18 -9.33
N THR A 131 1.51 2.80 -8.58
CA THR A 131 2.48 3.75 -8.02
C THR A 131 3.35 4.40 -9.09
N ASN A 132 3.60 5.70 -8.94
CA ASN A 132 4.58 6.45 -9.75
C ASN A 132 6.01 6.33 -9.20
N ILE A 133 6.20 5.75 -8.01
CA ILE A 133 7.53 5.60 -7.41
C ILE A 133 8.28 4.46 -8.10
N PRO A 134 9.45 4.75 -8.68
CA PRO A 134 10.24 3.75 -9.38
C PRO A 134 10.67 2.61 -8.45
N ARG A 135 10.48 1.37 -8.90
CA ARG A 135 10.89 0.19 -8.16
C ARG A 135 12.42 0.17 -7.96
N PRO A 136 12.91 0.12 -6.72
CA PRO A 136 14.34 -0.03 -6.45
C PRO A 136 14.85 -1.43 -6.81
N PRO A 137 16.17 -1.64 -6.98
CA PRO A 137 16.73 -2.97 -7.09
C PRO A 137 16.50 -3.77 -5.81
N LYS A 138 16.47 -5.09 -5.91
CA LYS A 138 16.29 -5.98 -4.75
C LYS A 138 17.51 -5.95 -3.80
N GLY A 139 18.68 -5.73 -4.36
CA GLY A 139 19.95 -5.71 -3.62
C GLY A 139 20.09 -4.48 -2.74
N ARG A 140 21.19 -4.52 -1.94
CA ARG A 140 21.62 -3.40 -1.10
C ARG A 140 22.31 -2.35 -1.97
N GLU A 141 21.99 -1.09 -1.72
CA GLU A 141 22.64 0.07 -2.32
C GLU A 141 23.39 0.86 -1.24
N GLU A 142 24.31 1.73 -1.64
CA GLU A 142 25.00 2.64 -0.73
C GLU A 142 24.04 3.66 -0.12
N VAL A 143 24.36 4.16 1.07
CA VAL A 143 23.51 5.08 1.83
C VAL A 143 23.13 6.33 1.06
N PRO A 144 24.01 7.04 0.34
CA PRO A 144 23.61 8.21 -0.42
C PRO A 144 22.56 7.89 -1.51
N VAL A 145 22.66 6.69 -2.13
CA VAL A 145 21.69 6.25 -3.13
C VAL A 145 20.35 5.91 -2.48
N GLN A 146 20.34 5.26 -1.32
CA GLN A 146 19.12 4.99 -0.55
C GLN A 146 18.38 6.28 -0.19
N ILE A 147 19.11 7.29 0.32
CA ILE A 147 18.55 8.60 0.67
C ILE A 147 18.02 9.31 -0.59
N SER A 148 18.76 9.30 -1.69
CA SER A 148 18.32 9.89 -2.96
C SER A 148 17.01 9.27 -3.46
N ARG A 149 16.83 7.95 -3.34
CA ARG A 149 15.56 7.27 -3.71
C ARG A 149 14.40 7.71 -2.83
N LEU A 150 14.62 7.84 -1.52
CA LEU A 150 13.60 8.32 -0.60
C LEU A 150 13.22 9.77 -0.92
N LEU A 151 14.19 10.66 -1.16
CA LEU A 151 13.94 12.04 -1.55
C LEU A 151 13.14 12.15 -2.86
N THR A 152 13.50 11.35 -3.87
CA THR A 152 12.73 11.28 -5.13
C THR A 152 11.29 10.82 -4.91
N ALA A 153 11.09 9.81 -4.06
CA ALA A 153 9.76 9.32 -3.74
C ALA A 153 8.92 10.37 -3.01
N HIS A 154 9.50 11.09 -2.06
CA HIS A 154 8.85 12.23 -1.41
C HIS A 154 8.47 13.33 -2.40
N GLU A 155 9.35 13.67 -3.34
CA GLU A 155 9.08 14.71 -4.35
C GLU A 155 7.84 14.37 -5.17
N ILE A 156 7.71 13.10 -5.63
CA ILE A 156 6.54 12.61 -6.36
C ILE A 156 5.26 12.81 -5.53
N ILE A 157 5.27 12.37 -4.28
CA ILE A 157 4.10 12.51 -3.38
C ILE A 157 3.77 13.98 -3.13
N LEU A 158 4.77 14.80 -2.83
CA LEU A 158 4.57 16.22 -2.54
C LEU A 158 3.98 16.98 -3.75
N GLN A 159 4.43 16.69 -4.97
CA GLN A 159 3.88 17.29 -6.18
C GLN A 159 2.42 16.88 -6.38
N GLY A 160 2.13 15.57 -6.26
CA GLY A 160 0.77 15.03 -6.37
C GLY A 160 -0.17 15.58 -5.31
N ALA A 161 0.26 15.58 -4.05
CA ALA A 161 -0.54 16.06 -2.92
C ALA A 161 -0.87 17.55 -3.03
N ARG A 162 0.10 18.40 -3.45
CA ARG A 162 -0.18 19.84 -3.70
C ARG A 162 -1.20 20.06 -4.81
N ALA A 163 -1.12 19.29 -5.89
CA ALA A 163 -2.07 19.40 -6.98
C ALA A 163 -3.47 18.95 -6.55
N ALA A 164 -3.54 17.82 -5.81
CA ALA A 164 -4.79 17.28 -5.29
C ALA A 164 -5.44 18.20 -4.24
N ALA A 165 -4.64 18.78 -3.32
CA ALA A 165 -5.13 19.72 -2.30
C ALA A 165 -5.77 20.97 -2.93
N ARG A 166 -5.11 21.58 -3.92
CA ARG A 166 -5.69 22.71 -4.65
C ARG A 166 -7.01 22.32 -5.31
N LYS A 167 -7.05 21.16 -5.94
CA LYS A 167 -8.27 20.69 -6.62
C LYS A 167 -9.39 20.39 -5.66
N ALA A 168 -9.11 19.80 -4.50
CA ALA A 168 -10.10 19.57 -3.44
C ALA A 168 -10.71 20.90 -2.94
N ALA A 169 -9.87 21.92 -2.69
CA ALA A 169 -10.32 23.26 -2.29
C ALA A 169 -11.21 23.90 -3.36
N GLU A 170 -10.82 23.85 -4.65
CA GLU A 170 -11.63 24.37 -5.78
C GLU A 170 -13.01 23.71 -5.88
N MET A 171 -13.13 22.44 -5.47
CA MET A 171 -14.37 21.67 -5.53
C MET A 171 -15.18 21.73 -4.23
N GLY A 172 -14.69 22.40 -3.18
CA GLY A 172 -15.34 22.51 -1.88
C GLY A 172 -15.20 21.23 -1.04
N ASP A 173 -14.23 20.38 -1.32
CA ASP A 173 -13.89 19.22 -0.49
C ASP A 173 -12.82 19.60 0.54
N ASP A 174 -13.24 20.40 1.53
CA ASP A 174 -12.36 20.94 2.57
C ASP A 174 -11.70 19.83 3.39
N GLY A 175 -12.40 18.72 3.65
CA GLY A 175 -11.85 17.61 4.43
C GLY A 175 -10.72 16.87 3.70
N THR A 176 -10.79 16.73 2.38
CA THR A 176 -9.67 16.19 1.59
C THR A 176 -8.53 17.20 1.48
N ASN A 177 -8.84 18.49 1.31
CA ASN A 177 -7.83 19.54 1.30
C ASN A 177 -7.05 19.59 2.63
N ASP A 178 -7.76 19.59 3.76
CA ASP A 178 -7.14 19.62 5.09
C ASP A 178 -6.26 18.38 5.35
N LEU A 179 -6.75 17.17 5.06
CA LEU A 179 -5.95 15.96 5.18
C LEU A 179 -4.64 16.05 4.38
N LEU A 180 -4.73 16.49 3.14
CA LEU A 180 -3.55 16.60 2.27
C LEU A 180 -2.57 17.66 2.75
N VAL A 181 -3.05 18.81 3.20
CA VAL A 181 -2.19 19.90 3.69
C VAL A 181 -1.62 19.60 5.07
N SER A 182 -2.47 19.19 5.99
CA SER A 182 -2.09 19.07 7.41
C SER A 182 -1.30 17.78 7.70
N ASN A 183 -1.62 16.69 7.03
CA ASN A 183 -1.03 15.39 7.34
C ASN A 183 -0.04 14.95 6.24
N VAL A 184 -0.48 14.89 4.98
CA VAL A 184 0.38 14.36 3.91
C VAL A 184 1.56 15.29 3.63
N LEU A 185 1.31 16.57 3.34
CA LEU A 185 2.38 17.52 2.98
C LEU A 185 3.34 17.75 4.14
N ARG A 186 2.83 18.09 5.33
CA ARG A 186 3.69 18.44 6.47
C ARG A 186 4.56 17.27 6.92
N THR A 187 4.02 16.05 6.96
CA THR A 187 4.81 14.86 7.32
C THR A 187 5.92 14.62 6.29
N ASN A 188 5.57 14.66 5.00
CA ASN A 188 6.57 14.43 3.94
C ASN A 188 7.64 15.56 3.90
N GLU A 189 7.27 16.82 4.08
CA GLU A 189 8.22 17.94 4.13
C GLU A 189 9.20 17.81 5.31
N MET A 190 8.72 17.41 6.48
CA MET A 190 9.58 17.16 7.64
C MET A 190 10.54 16.01 7.38
N GLN A 191 10.08 14.91 6.80
CA GLN A 191 10.92 13.76 6.47
C GLN A 191 11.96 14.10 5.39
N VAL A 192 11.59 14.91 4.39
CA VAL A 192 12.55 15.45 3.40
C VAL A 192 13.66 16.23 4.07
N TRP A 193 13.33 17.14 4.99
CA TRP A 193 14.34 17.90 5.73
C TRP A 193 15.31 16.97 6.47
N PHE A 194 14.79 16.01 7.26
CA PHE A 194 15.63 15.06 8.00
C PHE A 194 16.54 14.23 7.08
N LEU A 195 16.06 13.82 5.91
CA LEU A 195 16.86 13.06 4.94
C LEU A 195 17.93 13.95 4.29
N ALA A 196 17.58 15.16 3.90
CA ALA A 196 18.47 16.07 3.19
C ALA A 196 19.71 16.42 4.03
N GLU A 197 19.57 16.59 5.36
CA GLU A 197 20.68 16.86 6.27
C GLU A 197 21.75 15.75 6.34
N HIS A 198 21.47 14.57 5.75
CA HIS A 198 22.44 13.47 5.69
C HIS A 198 23.27 13.48 4.39
N VAL A 199 23.00 14.38 3.43
CA VAL A 199 23.65 14.40 2.12
C VAL A 199 24.27 15.78 1.77
N VAL A 200 24.32 16.69 2.73
CA VAL A 200 25.02 17.98 2.66
C VAL A 200 26.45 17.86 3.16
#